data_3d5f2504687f3d78768fb1b4f638daea
#
_entry.id   3d5f2504687f3d78768fb1b4f638daea
#
_cell.length_a   1.000
_cell.length_b   1.000
_cell.length_c   1.000
_cell.angle_alpha   90.00
_cell.angle_beta   90.00
_cell.angle_gamma   90.00
#
_symmetry.space_group_name_H-M   'P 1'
#
loop_
_entity.id
_entity.type
_entity.pdbx_description
1 polymer ?
#
loop_
_entity_poly.entity_id
_entity_poly.type
_entity_poly.pdbx_seq_one_letter_code
_entity_poly.pdbx_strand_id
1 'polypeptide(L)'
;MQKPLKLTFIADTHHYSKTLGTSGRQYELRSGSDQKCLAETGEIIDAAFEKIANSDTDFVLIAGDVSNDGELVSHIEFKKKLDRLAKKKKIYLITATHDWCCDENPRKFDGDTVSNDVETMPSFKLYPFYEEYTINDAIAKYETHLGTYSYVVQLSDKVRLLALNDDQNGKGRAGFKPKHFEWIDEQLKKAKDDGCLMIGMEHHLLIPHINPLITGGGTCVGDREEVITRLADNGLRYMFVGHSHIQHTDDYTTPSGNKLTEVNIGSLVGYPAPIVNVTVNDDMTLSYTVEHLEKFTLNGRETDAQPFLAKHCTDLVHNVLSCRDKEEFAARITALQANGGAVAKFFFAIKPLLKFVDGATVGEMYKKLKHLGLARGIDKEAVHEFYNTKITDFIDRLLLSAIDGSVVKYDRNSAYYRLVMSIVSIPSKLLKSNTDMKRLIFTADTILTGGKYNNQNETI
;
A
#
# COMPACT_ATOMS: atom_id res chain seq x y z
N MET A 1 -2.87 29.13 -24.29
CA MET A 1 -2.83 27.71 -23.88
C MET A 1 -3.64 27.59 -22.61
N GLN A 2 -4.52 26.64 -22.50
CA GLN A 2 -5.27 26.35 -21.28
C GLN A 2 -4.26 25.81 -20.22
N LYS A 3 -4.41 26.19 -18.96
CA LYS A 3 -3.54 25.67 -17.88
C LYS A 3 -3.71 24.13 -17.83
N PRO A 4 -2.61 23.34 -17.77
CA PRO A 4 -2.73 21.90 -17.65
C PRO A 4 -3.46 21.53 -16.35
N LEU A 5 -4.32 20.54 -16.40
CA LEU A 5 -5.04 20.00 -15.25
C LEU A 5 -4.07 19.27 -14.34
N LYS A 6 -4.05 19.64 -13.06
CA LYS A 6 -3.19 19.04 -12.03
C LYS A 6 -4.02 18.35 -10.98
N LEU A 7 -3.67 17.10 -10.68
CA LEU A 7 -4.32 16.25 -9.71
C LEU A 7 -3.31 15.80 -8.66
N THR A 8 -3.73 15.66 -7.42
CA THR A 8 -2.93 15.03 -6.38
C THR A 8 -3.69 13.82 -5.84
N PHE A 9 -3.05 12.65 -5.88
CA PHE A 9 -3.57 11.42 -5.30
C PHE A 9 -2.85 11.08 -4.00
N ILE A 10 -3.61 10.65 -3.02
CA ILE A 10 -3.16 10.02 -1.78
C ILE A 10 -4.06 8.83 -1.47
N ALA A 11 -3.61 7.92 -0.63
CA ALA A 11 -4.37 6.75 -0.21
C ALA A 11 -4.07 6.38 1.25
N ASP A 12 -4.90 5.51 1.80
CA ASP A 12 -4.62 4.83 3.07
C ASP A 12 -4.22 5.80 4.18
N THR A 13 -5.06 6.81 4.40
CA THR A 13 -4.84 7.81 5.45
C THR A 13 -5.11 7.26 6.85
N HIS A 14 -5.90 6.19 6.95
CA HIS A 14 -6.15 5.41 8.16
C HIS A 14 -6.20 6.26 9.43
N HIS A 15 -6.93 7.37 9.40
CA HIS A 15 -6.99 8.25 10.56
C HIS A 15 -7.45 7.47 11.80
N TYR A 16 -6.64 7.55 12.85
CA TYR A 16 -6.90 6.94 14.14
C TYR A 16 -7.10 8.03 15.20
N SER A 17 -8.25 8.02 15.86
CA SER A 17 -8.51 8.96 16.96
C SER A 17 -7.73 8.55 18.22
N LYS A 18 -6.91 9.47 18.74
CA LYS A 18 -6.17 9.22 19.99
C LYS A 18 -7.08 8.98 21.21
N THR A 19 -8.37 9.31 21.11
CA THR A 19 -9.37 9.01 22.17
C THR A 19 -9.62 7.51 22.34
N LEU A 20 -9.22 6.71 21.35
CA LEU A 20 -9.27 5.25 21.40
C LEU A 20 -8.08 4.62 22.16
N GLY A 21 -7.16 5.46 22.67
CA GLY A 21 -6.00 5.04 23.46
C GLY A 21 -4.74 4.84 22.62
N THR A 22 -3.61 5.32 23.15
CA THR A 22 -2.30 5.29 22.49
C THR A 22 -1.17 4.78 23.39
N SER A 23 -1.51 3.97 24.39
CA SER A 23 -0.55 3.44 25.36
C SER A 23 -0.99 2.10 25.92
N GLY A 24 -0.06 1.44 26.61
CA GLY A 24 -0.25 0.12 27.20
C GLY A 24 0.17 -1.03 26.29
N ARG A 25 0.35 -2.20 26.89
CA ARG A 25 0.91 -3.37 26.20
C ARG A 25 0.14 -3.76 24.93
N GLN A 26 -1.20 -3.71 24.97
CA GLN A 26 -2.02 -4.12 23.82
C GLN A 26 -1.90 -3.13 22.67
N TYR A 27 -1.85 -1.83 22.97
CA TYR A 27 -1.58 -0.81 21.96
C TYR A 27 -0.18 -0.97 21.35
N GLU A 28 0.85 -1.20 22.19
CA GLU A 28 2.24 -1.41 21.73
C GLU A 28 2.35 -2.63 20.81
N LEU A 29 1.64 -3.72 21.14
CA LEU A 29 1.57 -4.90 20.26
C LEU A 29 0.92 -4.57 18.93
N ARG A 30 -0.18 -3.84 18.94
CA ARG A 30 -0.90 -3.44 17.72
C ARG A 30 -0.06 -2.48 16.88
N SER A 31 0.38 -1.37 17.46
CA SER A 31 1.16 -0.34 16.76
C SER A 31 2.51 -0.89 16.26
N GLY A 32 3.22 -1.65 17.08
CA GLY A 32 4.50 -2.26 16.71
C GLY A 32 4.39 -3.47 15.76
N SER A 33 3.19 -3.77 15.25
CA SER A 33 2.93 -4.80 14.25
C SER A 33 2.20 -4.25 13.01
N ASP A 34 1.99 -2.94 12.95
CA ASP A 34 1.29 -2.25 11.88
C ASP A 34 2.23 -1.31 11.14
N GLN A 35 2.12 -1.24 9.83
CA GLN A 35 2.90 -0.27 9.02
C GLN A 35 2.51 1.17 9.32
N LYS A 36 1.28 1.40 9.79
CA LYS A 36 0.73 2.71 10.09
C LYS A 36 1.27 3.24 11.42
N CYS A 37 1.69 4.49 11.43
CA CYS A 37 2.04 5.21 12.67
C CYS A 37 0.76 5.66 13.38
N LEU A 38 0.05 4.73 14.04
CA LEU A 38 -1.33 4.92 14.53
C LEU A 38 -1.51 6.17 15.39
N ALA A 39 -0.63 6.40 16.37
CA ALA A 39 -0.74 7.56 17.26
C ALA A 39 -0.47 8.91 16.54
N GLU A 40 0.25 8.87 15.43
CA GLU A 40 0.70 10.05 14.70
C GLU A 40 -0.10 10.31 13.41
N THR A 41 -1.11 9.48 13.09
CA THR A 41 -1.91 9.63 11.86
C THR A 41 -2.48 11.03 11.73
N GLY A 42 -2.96 11.61 12.82
CA GLY A 42 -3.55 12.93 12.84
C GLY A 42 -2.58 14.03 12.42
N GLU A 43 -1.38 14.03 12.97
CA GLU A 43 -0.33 15.00 12.71
C GLU A 43 0.27 14.84 11.30
N ILE A 44 0.44 13.61 10.85
CA ILE A 44 0.95 13.30 9.52
C ILE A 44 -0.04 13.78 8.45
N ILE A 45 -1.34 13.49 8.62
CA ILE A 45 -2.39 13.94 7.72
C ILE A 45 -2.48 15.47 7.68
N ASP A 46 -2.41 16.15 8.83
CA ASP A 46 -2.46 17.60 8.89
C ASP A 46 -1.28 18.23 8.11
N ALA A 47 -0.07 17.71 8.26
CA ALA A 47 1.11 18.19 7.53
C ALA A 47 0.99 17.93 6.01
N ALA A 48 0.53 16.74 5.60
CA ALA A 48 0.32 16.43 4.19
C ALA A 48 -0.78 17.33 3.59
N PHE A 49 -1.89 17.53 4.29
CA PHE A 49 -2.98 18.41 3.83
C PHE A 49 -2.54 19.87 3.75
N GLU A 50 -1.69 20.34 4.66
CA GLU A 50 -1.11 21.69 4.57
C GLU A 50 -0.21 21.83 3.35
N LYS A 51 0.67 20.85 3.07
CA LYS A 51 1.51 20.82 1.87
C LYS A 51 0.64 20.84 0.61
N ILE A 52 -0.38 20.00 0.51
CA ILE A 52 -1.30 19.92 -0.62
C ILE A 52 -2.12 21.24 -0.76
N ALA A 53 -2.59 21.80 0.34
CA ALA A 53 -3.34 23.05 0.33
C ALA A 53 -2.55 24.23 -0.26
N ASN A 54 -1.23 24.21 -0.15
CA ASN A 54 -0.32 25.22 -0.66
C ASN A 54 0.29 24.89 -2.03
N SER A 55 0.02 23.69 -2.59
CA SER A 55 0.44 23.30 -3.94
C SER A 55 -0.43 23.96 -5.01
N ASP A 56 -0.09 23.74 -6.28
CA ASP A 56 -0.86 24.24 -7.43
C ASP A 56 -1.81 23.20 -8.01
N THR A 57 -2.08 22.10 -7.28
CA THR A 57 -3.07 21.09 -7.67
C THR A 57 -4.49 21.67 -7.77
N ASP A 58 -5.25 21.22 -8.75
CA ASP A 58 -6.64 21.63 -8.94
C ASP A 58 -7.59 20.71 -8.13
N PHE A 59 -7.27 19.41 -8.03
CA PHE A 59 -8.07 18.41 -7.32
C PHE A 59 -7.23 17.52 -6.44
N VAL A 60 -7.79 17.13 -5.30
CA VAL A 60 -7.24 16.12 -4.38
C VAL A 60 -8.11 14.88 -4.44
N LEU A 61 -7.51 13.73 -4.71
CA LEU A 61 -8.16 12.45 -4.94
C LEU A 61 -7.65 11.44 -3.91
N ILE A 62 -8.58 10.83 -3.14
CA ILE A 62 -8.24 9.96 -2.01
C ILE A 62 -8.77 8.55 -2.29
N ALA A 63 -7.86 7.59 -2.45
CA ALA A 63 -8.15 6.24 -2.91
C ALA A 63 -8.47 5.25 -1.76
N GLY A 64 -9.34 5.66 -0.84
CA GLY A 64 -9.91 4.76 0.18
C GLY A 64 -9.10 4.63 1.47
N ASP A 65 -9.64 3.85 2.39
CA ASP A 65 -9.14 3.57 3.74
C ASP A 65 -8.79 4.86 4.50
N VAL A 66 -9.82 5.72 4.64
CA VAL A 66 -9.65 7.03 5.29
C VAL A 66 -9.62 6.93 6.82
N SER A 67 -10.26 5.92 7.41
CA SER A 67 -10.24 5.60 8.84
C SER A 67 -9.47 4.31 9.13
N ASN A 68 -9.03 4.11 10.38
CA ASN A 68 -8.20 2.96 10.72
C ASN A 68 -8.99 1.64 10.77
N ASP A 69 -10.05 1.57 11.58
CA ASP A 69 -10.91 0.39 11.70
C ASP A 69 -12.42 0.82 11.71
N GLY A 70 -12.81 1.84 10.92
CA GLY A 70 -14.18 2.29 10.73
C GLY A 70 -14.79 3.02 11.93
N GLU A 71 -14.00 3.43 12.90
CA GLU A 71 -14.49 4.06 14.12
C GLU A 71 -15.17 5.42 13.81
N LEU A 72 -16.38 5.61 14.31
CA LEU A 72 -17.14 6.83 14.08
C LEU A 72 -16.38 8.10 14.50
N VAL A 73 -15.66 8.03 15.62
CA VAL A 73 -14.84 9.16 16.10
C VAL A 73 -13.70 9.49 15.14
N SER A 74 -13.07 8.48 14.56
CA SER A 74 -12.01 8.67 13.55
C SER A 74 -12.56 9.33 12.29
N HIS A 75 -13.74 8.91 11.81
CA HIS A 75 -14.41 9.57 10.67
C HIS A 75 -14.77 11.03 10.96
N ILE A 76 -15.30 11.32 12.15
CA ILE A 76 -15.64 12.70 12.54
C ILE A 76 -14.40 13.61 12.56
N GLU A 77 -13.30 13.12 13.08
CA GLU A 77 -12.04 13.88 13.13
C GLU A 77 -11.44 14.05 11.72
N PHE A 78 -11.44 12.99 10.89
CA PHE A 78 -10.94 13.05 9.53
C PHE A 78 -11.77 14.02 8.67
N LYS A 79 -13.12 13.98 8.78
CA LYS A 79 -13.97 14.93 8.04
C LYS A 79 -13.63 16.39 8.39
N LYS A 80 -13.34 16.72 9.64
CA LYS A 80 -12.91 18.07 10.02
C LYS A 80 -11.59 18.48 9.33
N LYS A 81 -10.69 17.52 9.06
CA LYS A 81 -9.46 17.78 8.29
C LYS A 81 -9.76 18.02 6.82
N LEU A 82 -10.66 17.22 6.22
CA LEU A 82 -11.17 17.44 4.87
C LEU A 82 -11.84 18.81 4.73
N ASP A 83 -12.71 19.19 5.67
CA ASP A 83 -13.42 20.48 5.67
C ASP A 83 -12.42 21.68 5.68
N ARG A 84 -11.25 21.51 6.30
CA ARG A 84 -10.18 22.53 6.26
C ARG A 84 -9.49 22.58 4.89
N LEU A 85 -9.14 21.42 4.33
CA LEU A 85 -8.50 21.32 3.01
C LEU A 85 -9.44 21.80 1.91
N ALA A 86 -10.74 21.50 2.00
CA ALA A 86 -11.77 21.87 1.04
C ALA A 86 -11.97 23.38 0.88
N LYS A 87 -11.52 24.20 1.85
CA LYS A 87 -11.48 25.69 1.70
C LYS A 87 -10.52 26.16 0.62
N LYS A 88 -9.57 25.31 0.20
CA LYS A 88 -8.52 25.66 -0.77
C LYS A 88 -8.50 24.73 -1.99
N LYS A 89 -9.01 23.51 -1.87
CA LYS A 89 -8.91 22.47 -2.90
C LYS A 89 -10.24 21.76 -3.07
N LYS A 90 -10.55 21.38 -4.31
CA LYS A 90 -11.66 20.46 -4.58
C LYS A 90 -11.20 19.03 -4.29
N ILE A 91 -12.01 18.27 -3.55
CA ILE A 91 -11.66 16.93 -3.07
C ILE A 91 -12.68 15.93 -3.59
N TYR A 92 -12.20 14.75 -4.02
CA TYR A 92 -13.01 13.55 -4.22
C TYR A 92 -12.35 12.36 -3.54
N LEU A 93 -13.16 11.50 -2.92
CA LEU A 93 -12.69 10.30 -2.24
C LEU A 93 -13.60 9.10 -2.53
N ILE A 94 -13.03 7.92 -2.41
CA ILE A 94 -13.78 6.69 -2.22
C ILE A 94 -13.56 6.20 -0.80
N THR A 95 -14.44 5.33 -0.33
CA THR A 95 -14.27 4.59 0.92
C THR A 95 -13.92 3.14 0.62
N ALA A 96 -13.31 2.44 1.57
CA ALA A 96 -12.91 1.05 1.41
C ALA A 96 -13.19 0.22 2.68
N THR A 97 -12.65 -0.99 2.73
CA THR A 97 -13.04 -2.01 3.71
C THR A 97 -12.77 -1.61 5.17
N HIS A 98 -11.70 -0.87 5.43
CA HIS A 98 -11.45 -0.34 6.78
C HIS A 98 -12.50 0.69 7.20
N ASP A 99 -13.06 1.46 6.28
CA ASP A 99 -13.95 2.57 6.60
C ASP A 99 -15.30 2.16 7.20
N TRP A 100 -15.70 0.91 6.99
CA TRP A 100 -16.90 0.35 7.60
C TRP A 100 -16.61 -0.87 8.49
N CYS A 101 -15.34 -1.05 8.88
CA CYS A 101 -14.88 -2.12 9.77
C CYS A 101 -15.32 -3.51 9.28
N CYS A 102 -14.93 -3.89 8.05
CA CYS A 102 -15.41 -5.11 7.41
C CYS A 102 -15.02 -6.41 8.15
N ASP A 103 -13.99 -6.36 8.99
CA ASP A 103 -13.53 -7.46 9.85
C ASP A 103 -14.26 -7.51 11.21
N GLU A 104 -15.18 -6.57 11.46
CA GLU A 104 -15.97 -6.45 12.70
C GLU A 104 -15.10 -6.38 13.97
N ASN A 105 -13.89 -5.84 13.85
CA ASN A 105 -12.91 -5.82 14.94
C ASN A 105 -12.35 -4.42 15.26
N PRO A 106 -13.22 -3.42 15.55
CA PRO A 106 -12.76 -2.11 15.98
C PRO A 106 -12.11 -2.21 17.36
N ARG A 107 -11.12 -1.37 17.64
CA ARG A 107 -10.32 -1.51 18.86
C ARG A 107 -10.18 -0.18 19.61
N LYS A 108 -10.37 -0.28 20.93
CA LYS A 108 -10.07 0.76 21.91
C LYS A 108 -9.13 0.20 22.96
N PHE A 109 -8.08 0.96 23.28
CA PHE A 109 -7.06 0.56 24.25
C PHE A 109 -7.20 1.35 25.54
N ASP A 110 -7.22 0.63 26.67
CA ASP A 110 -7.26 1.21 28.01
C ASP A 110 -6.21 0.48 28.87
N GLY A 111 -5.05 1.11 29.04
CA GLY A 111 -3.90 0.48 29.66
C GLY A 111 -3.51 -0.81 28.92
N ASP A 112 -3.47 -1.93 29.65
CA ASP A 112 -3.11 -3.25 29.10
C ASP A 112 -4.31 -4.04 28.58
N THR A 113 -5.46 -3.42 28.46
CA THR A 113 -6.69 -4.05 27.94
C THR A 113 -7.06 -3.51 26.54
N VAL A 114 -7.77 -4.34 25.79
CA VAL A 114 -8.37 -3.96 24.51
C VAL A 114 -9.87 -4.27 24.57
N SER A 115 -10.69 -3.35 24.06
CA SER A 115 -12.14 -3.50 23.94
C SER A 115 -12.55 -3.31 22.49
N ASN A 116 -13.56 -4.08 22.05
CA ASN A 116 -14.23 -3.92 20.75
C ASN A 116 -15.54 -3.10 20.89
N ASP A 117 -15.84 -2.61 22.08
CA ASP A 117 -16.99 -1.70 22.31
C ASP A 117 -16.64 -0.29 21.79
N VAL A 118 -16.68 -0.16 20.47
CA VAL A 118 -16.38 1.07 19.72
C VAL A 118 -17.47 1.27 18.69
N GLU A 119 -18.06 2.45 18.65
CA GLU A 119 -19.04 2.79 17.63
C GLU A 119 -18.36 2.92 16.27
N THR A 120 -18.87 2.19 15.27
CA THR A 120 -18.36 2.20 13.90
C THR A 120 -19.34 2.84 12.93
N MET A 121 -18.83 3.31 11.79
CA MET A 121 -19.63 3.87 10.70
C MET A 121 -20.12 2.73 9.79
N PRO A 122 -21.43 2.44 9.70
CA PRO A 122 -21.91 1.43 8.77
C PRO A 122 -21.73 1.87 7.31
N SER A 123 -21.47 0.92 6.42
CA SER A 123 -21.15 1.16 5.00
C SER A 123 -22.14 2.10 4.30
N PHE A 124 -23.44 1.88 4.51
CA PHE A 124 -24.51 2.68 3.87
C PHE A 124 -24.62 4.13 4.38
N LYS A 125 -23.92 4.49 5.46
CA LYS A 125 -23.84 5.86 5.97
C LYS A 125 -22.60 6.62 5.50
N LEU A 126 -21.60 5.95 4.95
CA LEU A 126 -20.34 6.57 4.55
C LEU A 126 -20.55 7.65 3.49
N TYR A 127 -21.22 7.33 2.40
CA TYR A 127 -21.42 8.29 1.31
C TYR A 127 -22.35 9.45 1.67
N PRO A 128 -23.46 9.26 2.42
CA PRO A 128 -24.18 10.39 2.98
C PRO A 128 -23.35 11.26 3.95
N PHE A 129 -22.43 10.66 4.71
CA PHE A 129 -21.55 11.39 5.62
C PHE A 129 -20.47 12.20 4.89
N TYR A 130 -19.94 11.67 3.79
CA TYR A 130 -18.93 12.30 2.92
C TYR A 130 -19.51 12.84 1.62
N GLU A 131 -20.80 13.13 1.53
CA GLU A 131 -21.50 13.48 0.27
C GLU A 131 -20.80 14.58 -0.49
N GLU A 132 -20.32 15.63 0.20
CA GLU A 132 -19.62 16.79 -0.38
C GLU A 132 -18.30 16.41 -1.10
N TYR A 133 -17.69 15.28 -0.68
CA TYR A 133 -16.40 14.77 -1.19
C TYR A 133 -16.56 13.53 -2.06
N THR A 134 -17.79 13.14 -2.35
CA THR A 134 -18.10 11.93 -3.11
C THR A 134 -19.12 12.23 -4.22
N ILE A 135 -20.39 11.99 -3.98
CA ILE A 135 -21.46 11.91 -4.99
C ILE A 135 -22.19 13.22 -5.27
N ASN A 136 -21.91 14.30 -4.57
CA ASN A 136 -22.64 15.57 -4.71
C ASN A 136 -22.53 16.15 -6.13
N ASP A 137 -21.33 16.10 -6.74
CA ASP A 137 -21.07 16.61 -8.09
C ASP A 137 -21.04 15.49 -9.15
N ALA A 138 -21.50 14.29 -8.80
CA ALA A 138 -21.44 13.15 -9.68
C ALA A 138 -22.38 13.33 -10.89
N ILE A 139 -21.83 13.18 -12.10
CA ILE A 139 -22.59 13.16 -13.36
C ILE A 139 -23.20 11.78 -13.65
N ALA A 140 -22.69 10.73 -13.00
CA ALA A 140 -23.24 9.38 -12.97
C ALA A 140 -22.86 8.70 -11.66
N LYS A 141 -23.74 7.85 -11.14
CA LYS A 141 -23.49 7.07 -9.91
C LYS A 141 -24.14 5.69 -9.97
N TYR A 142 -23.53 4.75 -9.29
CA TYR A 142 -24.01 3.39 -9.10
C TYR A 142 -23.97 3.05 -7.62
N GLU A 143 -25.12 2.70 -7.04
CA GLU A 143 -25.22 2.25 -5.66
C GLU A 143 -24.88 0.75 -5.56
N THR A 144 -23.90 0.41 -4.72
CA THR A 144 -23.55 -0.97 -4.46
C THR A 144 -24.55 -1.62 -3.49
N HIS A 145 -24.47 -2.92 -3.32
CA HIS A 145 -25.33 -3.62 -2.36
C HIS A 145 -24.99 -3.33 -0.88
N LEU A 146 -23.86 -2.67 -0.64
CA LEU A 146 -23.46 -2.20 0.70
C LEU A 146 -23.98 -0.79 0.98
N GLY A 147 -24.68 -0.15 0.04
CA GLY A 147 -25.09 1.24 0.13
C GLY A 147 -23.94 2.25 -0.06
N THR A 148 -22.79 1.78 -0.54
CA THR A 148 -21.68 2.63 -1.02
C THR A 148 -21.88 2.95 -2.49
N TYR A 149 -21.07 3.87 -3.06
CA TYR A 149 -21.27 4.29 -4.43
C TYR A 149 -19.97 4.26 -5.22
N SER A 150 -20.08 3.80 -6.49
CA SER A 150 -19.16 4.21 -7.55
C SER A 150 -19.75 5.40 -8.28
N TYR A 151 -18.91 6.32 -8.75
CA TYR A 151 -19.39 7.56 -9.37
C TYR A 151 -18.42 8.11 -10.41
N VAL A 152 -18.96 8.96 -11.26
CA VAL A 152 -18.17 9.71 -12.26
C VAL A 152 -18.31 11.19 -12.00
N VAL A 153 -17.21 11.93 -12.01
CA VAL A 153 -17.21 13.41 -11.97
C VAL A 153 -16.44 13.99 -13.13
N GLN A 154 -16.87 15.15 -13.60
CA GLN A 154 -16.19 15.91 -14.62
C GLN A 154 -15.09 16.76 -13.96
N LEU A 155 -13.82 16.51 -14.28
CA LEU A 155 -12.68 17.29 -13.76
C LEU A 155 -12.34 18.47 -14.66
N SER A 156 -12.53 18.33 -15.97
CA SER A 156 -12.41 19.39 -16.97
C SER A 156 -13.22 19.03 -18.21
N ASP A 157 -13.29 19.90 -19.22
CA ASP A 157 -14.05 19.65 -20.45
C ASP A 157 -13.69 18.30 -21.11
N LYS A 158 -12.47 17.80 -20.89
CA LYS A 158 -11.93 16.61 -21.57
C LYS A 158 -11.45 15.50 -20.61
N VAL A 159 -11.64 15.66 -19.31
CA VAL A 159 -11.16 14.69 -18.31
C VAL A 159 -12.25 14.37 -17.31
N ARG A 160 -12.47 13.08 -17.08
CA ARG A 160 -13.39 12.53 -16.07
C ARG A 160 -12.66 11.63 -15.11
N LEU A 161 -13.08 11.62 -13.85
CA LEU A 161 -12.72 10.64 -12.86
C LEU A 161 -13.80 9.56 -12.79
N LEU A 162 -13.40 8.30 -12.87
CA LEU A 162 -14.21 7.13 -12.55
C LEU A 162 -13.76 6.63 -11.18
N ALA A 163 -14.50 6.99 -10.14
CA ALA A 163 -14.26 6.58 -8.78
C ALA A 163 -15.05 5.31 -8.47
N LEU A 164 -14.36 4.19 -8.27
CA LEU A 164 -14.95 2.87 -8.13
C LEU A 164 -14.90 2.41 -6.67
N ASN A 165 -16.04 2.03 -6.11
CA ASN A 165 -16.09 1.26 -4.88
C ASN A 165 -16.06 -0.23 -5.23
N ASP A 166 -14.99 -0.89 -4.86
CA ASP A 166 -14.69 -2.28 -5.17
C ASP A 166 -14.74 -3.21 -3.94
N ASP A 167 -15.36 -2.78 -2.84
CA ASP A 167 -15.32 -3.45 -1.54
C ASP A 167 -15.78 -4.91 -1.59
N GLN A 168 -16.77 -5.24 -2.40
CA GLN A 168 -17.27 -6.61 -2.49
C GLN A 168 -17.90 -6.98 -3.84
N ASN A 169 -17.40 -8.07 -4.44
CA ASN A 169 -17.94 -8.67 -5.65
C ASN A 169 -19.14 -9.63 -5.40
N GLY A 170 -19.58 -9.78 -4.15
CA GLY A 170 -20.60 -10.73 -3.75
C GLY A 170 -20.13 -12.18 -3.58
N LYS A 171 -18.83 -12.46 -3.76
CA LYS A 171 -18.17 -13.75 -3.56
C LYS A 171 -17.21 -13.74 -2.36
N GLY A 172 -17.35 -12.73 -1.47
CA GLY A 172 -16.45 -12.55 -0.31
C GLY A 172 -15.06 -12.03 -0.66
N ARG A 173 -14.93 -11.28 -1.77
CA ARG A 173 -13.69 -10.63 -2.21
C ARG A 173 -13.99 -9.21 -2.70
N ALA A 174 -12.98 -8.37 -2.74
CA ALA A 174 -13.03 -7.12 -3.48
C ALA A 174 -13.33 -7.35 -4.97
N GLY A 175 -13.94 -6.37 -5.63
CA GLY A 175 -14.30 -6.38 -7.03
C GLY A 175 -15.76 -6.02 -7.29
N PHE A 176 -16.27 -6.36 -8.45
CA PHE A 176 -17.54 -5.86 -8.96
C PHE A 176 -18.55 -6.95 -9.26
N LYS A 177 -19.83 -6.67 -9.04
CA LYS A 177 -20.95 -7.53 -9.46
C LYS A 177 -21.27 -7.30 -10.95
N PRO A 178 -21.93 -8.25 -11.63
CA PRO A 178 -22.22 -8.12 -13.08
C PRO A 178 -22.91 -6.81 -13.49
N LYS A 179 -23.94 -6.38 -12.76
CA LYS A 179 -24.61 -5.08 -13.04
C LYS A 179 -23.73 -3.86 -12.81
N HIS A 180 -22.78 -3.97 -11.89
CA HIS A 180 -21.81 -2.91 -11.65
C HIS A 180 -20.84 -2.82 -12.85
N PHE A 181 -20.40 -3.96 -13.37
CA PHE A 181 -19.62 -3.98 -14.62
C PHE A 181 -20.36 -3.39 -15.82
N GLU A 182 -21.64 -3.70 -16.00
CA GLU A 182 -22.46 -3.12 -17.06
C GLU A 182 -22.47 -1.60 -16.97
N TRP A 183 -22.61 -1.06 -15.75
CA TRP A 183 -22.57 0.37 -15.52
C TRP A 183 -21.17 0.96 -15.80
N ILE A 184 -20.09 0.29 -15.37
CA ILE A 184 -18.71 0.73 -15.64
C ILE A 184 -18.47 0.81 -17.16
N ASP A 185 -18.83 -0.23 -17.90
CA ASP A 185 -18.70 -0.27 -19.36
C ASP A 185 -19.46 0.88 -20.04
N GLU A 186 -20.68 1.17 -19.56
CA GLU A 186 -21.48 2.28 -20.04
C GLU A 186 -20.76 3.62 -19.82
N GLN A 187 -20.17 3.84 -18.64
CA GLN A 187 -19.47 5.09 -18.35
C GLN A 187 -18.18 5.23 -19.18
N LEU A 188 -17.42 4.17 -19.35
CA LEU A 188 -16.22 4.16 -20.20
C LEU A 188 -16.58 4.45 -21.66
N LYS A 189 -17.65 3.81 -22.16
CA LYS A 189 -18.16 4.08 -23.51
C LYS A 189 -18.58 5.54 -23.67
N LYS A 190 -19.35 6.11 -22.75
CA LYS A 190 -19.76 7.52 -22.77
C LYS A 190 -18.56 8.47 -22.81
N ALA A 191 -17.55 8.20 -21.98
CA ALA A 191 -16.34 9.05 -22.00
C ALA A 191 -15.62 8.98 -23.35
N LYS A 192 -15.54 7.81 -23.96
CA LYS A 192 -14.95 7.61 -25.29
C LYS A 192 -15.76 8.33 -26.37
N ASP A 193 -17.08 8.20 -26.36
CA ASP A 193 -17.98 8.85 -27.32
C ASP A 193 -17.90 10.39 -27.23
N ASP A 194 -17.71 10.92 -26.00
CA ASP A 194 -17.55 12.36 -25.73
C ASP A 194 -16.09 12.85 -25.97
N GLY A 195 -15.15 11.96 -26.32
CA GLY A 195 -13.75 12.29 -26.53
C GLY A 195 -13.05 12.73 -25.22
N CYS A 196 -13.47 12.19 -24.08
CA CYS A 196 -12.89 12.46 -22.77
C CYS A 196 -11.91 11.37 -22.35
N LEU A 197 -10.80 11.77 -21.73
CA LEU A 197 -9.96 10.86 -20.94
C LEU A 197 -10.70 10.45 -19.67
N MET A 198 -10.84 9.15 -19.45
CA MET A 198 -11.26 8.62 -18.16
C MET A 198 -10.04 8.20 -17.33
N ILE A 199 -9.95 8.70 -16.10
CA ILE A 199 -8.95 8.30 -15.09
C ILE A 199 -9.69 7.48 -14.06
N GLY A 200 -9.20 6.27 -13.75
CA GLY A 200 -9.76 5.40 -12.73
C GLY A 200 -9.15 5.65 -11.36
N MET A 201 -9.95 5.51 -10.31
CA MET A 201 -9.55 5.45 -8.92
C MET A 201 -10.36 4.36 -8.23
N GLU A 202 -9.70 3.37 -7.65
CA GLU A 202 -10.29 2.34 -6.80
C GLU A 202 -9.37 2.04 -5.63
N HIS A 203 -9.73 1.10 -4.75
CA HIS A 203 -8.91 0.85 -3.56
C HIS A 203 -8.02 -0.38 -3.71
N HIS A 204 -8.59 -1.54 -4.03
CA HIS A 204 -7.81 -2.77 -4.16
C HIS A 204 -7.09 -2.83 -5.52
N LEU A 205 -6.01 -3.60 -5.56
CA LEU A 205 -5.13 -3.69 -6.73
C LEU A 205 -5.74 -4.53 -7.85
N LEU A 206 -5.53 -4.11 -9.09
CA LEU A 206 -5.71 -4.93 -10.29
C LEU A 206 -4.42 -5.70 -10.62
N ILE A 207 -3.28 -5.10 -10.34
CA ILE A 207 -1.95 -5.67 -10.62
C ILE A 207 -1.26 -6.04 -9.30
N PRO A 208 -0.72 -7.25 -9.16
CA PRO A 208 0.08 -7.59 -7.99
C PRO A 208 1.48 -6.94 -8.09
N HIS A 209 1.66 -5.77 -7.53
CA HIS A 209 2.92 -5.02 -7.55
C HIS A 209 4.08 -5.70 -6.83
N ILE A 210 3.80 -6.68 -5.99
CA ILE A 210 4.76 -7.63 -5.40
C ILE A 210 4.21 -9.05 -5.55
N ASN A 211 5.12 -10.01 -5.66
CA ASN A 211 4.74 -11.41 -5.83
C ASN A 211 3.76 -11.86 -4.72
N PRO A 212 2.60 -12.44 -5.09
CA PRO A 212 1.63 -12.98 -4.13
C PRO A 212 2.18 -13.99 -3.13
N LEU A 213 3.31 -14.62 -3.39
CA LEU A 213 4.02 -15.45 -2.41
C LEU A 213 4.47 -14.65 -1.17
N ILE A 214 4.73 -13.35 -1.32
CA ILE A 214 5.13 -12.45 -0.22
C ILE A 214 3.90 -11.83 0.43
N THR A 215 2.94 -11.37 -0.37
CA THR A 215 1.75 -10.64 0.11
C THR A 215 0.57 -11.53 0.46
N GLY A 216 0.67 -12.86 0.28
CA GLY A 216 -0.42 -13.79 0.53
C GLY A 216 -1.55 -13.79 -0.51
N GLY A 217 -1.47 -12.96 -1.55
CA GLY A 217 -2.41 -12.93 -2.68
C GLY A 217 -3.77 -12.28 -2.39
N GLY A 218 -3.98 -11.71 -1.19
CA GLY A 218 -5.24 -11.08 -0.78
C GLY A 218 -5.40 -9.61 -1.19
N THR A 219 -4.36 -9.00 -1.75
CA THR A 219 -4.32 -7.56 -2.05
C THR A 219 -5.03 -7.16 -3.34
N CYS A 220 -5.25 -8.09 -4.27
CA CYS A 220 -5.91 -7.82 -5.54
C CYS A 220 -7.40 -8.13 -5.49
N VAL A 221 -8.16 -7.44 -6.36
CA VAL A 221 -9.56 -7.78 -6.62
C VAL A 221 -9.72 -9.24 -7.04
N GLY A 222 -10.87 -9.84 -6.73
CA GLY A 222 -11.22 -11.17 -7.24
C GLY A 222 -11.43 -11.13 -8.75
N ASP A 223 -11.08 -12.27 -9.42
CA ASP A 223 -11.18 -12.39 -10.88
C ASP A 223 -10.40 -11.26 -11.63
N ARG A 224 -9.28 -10.80 -11.06
CA ARG A 224 -8.53 -9.61 -11.47
C ARG A 224 -8.18 -9.56 -12.97
N GLU A 225 -7.85 -10.69 -13.57
CA GLU A 225 -7.48 -10.74 -15.01
C GLU A 225 -8.66 -10.41 -15.91
N GLU A 226 -9.88 -10.85 -15.54
CA GLU A 226 -11.10 -10.45 -16.22
C GLU A 226 -11.39 -8.97 -16.01
N VAL A 227 -11.28 -8.50 -14.76
CA VAL A 227 -11.52 -7.09 -14.39
C VAL A 227 -10.60 -6.16 -15.18
N ILE A 228 -9.29 -6.35 -15.08
CA ILE A 228 -8.31 -5.46 -15.70
C ILE A 228 -8.39 -5.51 -17.24
N THR A 229 -8.62 -6.70 -17.82
CA THR A 229 -8.80 -6.85 -19.26
C THR A 229 -10.02 -6.08 -19.73
N ARG A 230 -11.14 -6.21 -19.02
CA ARG A 230 -12.39 -5.52 -19.35
C ARG A 230 -12.25 -4.00 -19.27
N LEU A 231 -11.63 -3.48 -18.22
CA LEU A 231 -11.38 -2.05 -18.06
C LEU A 231 -10.48 -1.50 -19.17
N ALA A 232 -9.36 -2.16 -19.45
CA ALA A 232 -8.41 -1.73 -20.46
C ALA A 232 -8.99 -1.83 -21.89
N ASP A 233 -9.70 -2.90 -22.22
CA ASP A 233 -10.30 -3.09 -23.55
C ASP A 233 -11.46 -2.09 -23.80
N ASN A 234 -12.10 -1.60 -22.74
CA ASN A 234 -13.08 -0.51 -22.80
C ASN A 234 -12.45 0.91 -22.77
N GLY A 235 -11.11 1.01 -22.76
CA GLY A 235 -10.37 2.26 -22.96
C GLY A 235 -9.87 2.94 -21.70
N LEU A 236 -9.96 2.30 -20.52
CA LEU A 236 -9.32 2.82 -19.32
C LEU A 236 -7.80 2.60 -19.43
N ARG A 237 -7.03 3.68 -19.35
CA ARG A 237 -5.57 3.63 -19.51
C ARG A 237 -4.80 3.81 -18.20
N TYR A 238 -5.40 4.43 -17.21
CA TYR A 238 -4.77 4.80 -15.95
C TYR A 238 -5.69 4.49 -14.78
N MET A 239 -5.17 3.77 -13.80
CA MET A 239 -5.82 3.46 -12.54
C MET A 239 -4.92 3.86 -11.38
N PHE A 240 -5.49 4.49 -10.36
CA PHE A 240 -4.82 4.84 -9.12
C PHE A 240 -5.47 4.05 -7.99
N VAL A 241 -4.64 3.33 -7.20
CA VAL A 241 -5.10 2.41 -6.15
C VAL A 241 -4.32 2.60 -4.87
N GLY A 242 -4.79 2.03 -3.75
CA GLY A 242 -4.13 2.02 -2.44
C GLY A 242 -3.93 0.61 -1.89
N HIS A 243 -4.43 0.36 -0.69
CA HIS A 243 -4.58 -0.93 -0.02
C HIS A 243 -3.30 -1.66 0.39
N SER A 244 -2.33 -1.79 -0.48
CA SER A 244 -1.13 -2.57 -0.19
C SER A 244 -0.08 -1.82 0.63
N HIS A 245 -0.25 -0.52 0.80
CA HIS A 245 0.71 0.40 1.42
C HIS A 245 2.09 0.44 0.72
N ILE A 246 2.15 0.03 -0.55
CA ILE A 246 3.38 -0.03 -1.34
C ILE A 246 3.31 1.04 -2.44
N GLN A 247 4.32 1.90 -2.51
CA GLN A 247 4.44 2.87 -3.60
C GLN A 247 5.11 2.22 -4.80
N HIS A 248 4.33 1.95 -5.85
CA HIS A 248 4.87 1.30 -7.06
C HIS A 248 3.97 1.56 -8.28
N THR A 249 4.53 1.45 -9.48
CA THR A 249 3.78 1.55 -10.74
C THR A 249 4.07 0.35 -11.62
N ASP A 250 3.02 -0.24 -12.15
CA ASP A 250 3.14 -1.35 -13.10
C ASP A 250 2.14 -1.22 -14.25
N ASP A 251 2.34 -1.99 -15.32
CA ASP A 251 1.51 -1.99 -16.51
C ASP A 251 0.93 -3.38 -16.76
N TYR A 252 -0.27 -3.41 -17.32
CA TYR A 252 -0.86 -4.62 -17.89
C TYR A 252 -1.21 -4.38 -19.35
N THR A 253 -0.86 -5.33 -20.21
CA THR A 253 -1.26 -5.34 -21.62
C THR A 253 -2.22 -6.48 -21.85
N THR A 254 -3.42 -6.19 -22.34
CA THR A 254 -4.44 -7.19 -22.62
C THR A 254 -4.06 -8.06 -23.83
N PRO A 255 -4.69 -9.24 -24.00
CA PRO A 255 -4.55 -10.02 -25.23
C PRO A 255 -4.91 -9.24 -26.50
N SER A 256 -5.78 -8.22 -26.40
CA SER A 256 -6.18 -7.32 -27.51
C SER A 256 -5.15 -6.21 -27.78
N GLY A 257 -4.08 -6.12 -26.96
CA GLY A 257 -3.02 -5.11 -27.11
C GLY A 257 -3.30 -3.78 -26.42
N ASN A 258 -4.42 -3.65 -25.68
CA ASN A 258 -4.72 -2.44 -24.90
C ASN A 258 -3.91 -2.43 -23.60
N LYS A 259 -3.45 -1.24 -23.20
CA LYS A 259 -2.58 -1.07 -22.03
C LYS A 259 -3.30 -0.29 -20.93
N LEU A 260 -3.19 -0.81 -19.69
CA LEU A 260 -3.56 -0.10 -18.48
C LEU A 260 -2.32 0.04 -17.58
N THR A 261 -2.06 1.26 -17.13
CA THR A 261 -1.04 1.57 -16.13
C THR A 261 -1.71 1.75 -14.79
N GLU A 262 -1.27 0.99 -13.79
CA GLU A 262 -1.73 1.12 -12.40
C GLU A 262 -0.66 1.79 -11.56
N VAL A 263 -1.05 2.84 -10.85
CA VAL A 263 -0.22 3.52 -9.85
C VAL A 263 -0.75 3.12 -8.47
N ASN A 264 -0.03 2.24 -7.82
CA ASN A 264 -0.28 1.83 -6.45
C ASN A 264 0.36 2.85 -5.50
N ILE A 265 -0.46 3.49 -4.69
CA ILE A 265 -0.09 4.58 -3.79
C ILE A 265 0.14 3.99 -2.41
N GLY A 266 1.32 4.23 -1.83
CA GLY A 266 1.63 3.83 -0.47
C GLY A 266 0.79 4.57 0.57
N SER A 267 0.71 4.03 1.78
CA SER A 267 -0.03 4.67 2.86
C SER A 267 0.56 6.04 3.23
N LEU A 268 -0.31 7.05 3.33
CA LEU A 268 0.09 8.40 3.74
C LEU A 268 0.63 8.44 5.19
N VAL A 269 0.23 7.50 6.03
CA VAL A 269 0.58 7.46 7.46
C VAL A 269 1.58 6.36 7.80
N GLY A 270 2.22 5.79 6.79
CA GLY A 270 3.33 4.85 6.86
C GLY A 270 4.49 5.29 5.97
N TYR A 271 5.60 4.56 6.00
CA TYR A 271 6.71 4.80 5.07
C TYR A 271 6.28 4.45 3.64
N PRO A 272 6.57 5.29 2.62
CA PRO A 272 7.29 6.57 2.65
C PRO A 272 6.38 7.81 2.75
N ALA A 273 5.09 7.68 3.06
CA ALA A 273 4.09 8.76 3.09
C ALA A 273 4.01 9.52 1.74
N PRO A 274 3.66 8.85 0.65
CA PRO A 274 3.73 9.41 -0.69
C PRO A 274 2.58 10.37 -0.98
N ILE A 275 2.87 11.39 -1.78
CA ILE A 275 1.92 12.31 -2.40
C ILE A 275 2.17 12.24 -3.90
N VAL A 276 1.22 11.70 -4.66
CA VAL A 276 1.36 11.48 -6.10
C VAL A 276 0.77 12.65 -6.85
N ASN A 277 1.61 13.48 -7.46
CA ASN A 277 1.21 14.63 -8.26
C ASN A 277 1.14 14.25 -9.73
N VAL A 278 0.01 14.49 -10.36
CA VAL A 278 -0.30 14.10 -11.74
C VAL A 278 -0.61 15.35 -12.56
N THR A 279 -0.04 15.42 -13.74
CA THR A 279 -0.38 16.43 -14.76
C THR A 279 -0.99 15.74 -15.97
N VAL A 280 -2.17 16.20 -16.39
CA VAL A 280 -2.77 15.76 -17.63
C VAL A 280 -2.16 16.59 -18.78
N ASN A 281 -1.49 15.92 -19.71
CA ASN A 281 -0.82 16.53 -20.84
C ASN A 281 -1.84 16.86 -21.96
N ASP A 282 -1.48 17.74 -22.89
CA ASP A 282 -2.33 18.16 -24.01
C ASP A 282 -2.73 16.99 -24.93
N ASP A 283 -1.90 15.96 -25.02
CA ASP A 283 -2.16 14.73 -25.77
C ASP A 283 -2.98 13.68 -25.02
N MET A 284 -3.53 14.03 -23.85
CA MET A 284 -4.28 13.14 -22.96
C MET A 284 -3.44 11.98 -22.41
N THR A 285 -2.13 12.12 -22.34
CA THR A 285 -1.26 11.27 -21.50
C THR A 285 -1.13 11.86 -20.11
N LEU A 286 -0.66 11.05 -19.16
CA LEU A 286 -0.36 11.50 -17.81
C LEU A 286 1.15 11.53 -17.56
N SER A 287 1.61 12.63 -16.97
CA SER A 287 2.91 12.69 -16.30
C SER A 287 2.67 12.73 -14.81
N TYR A 288 3.43 11.95 -14.03
CA TYR A 288 3.30 11.99 -12.58
C TYR A 288 4.66 11.99 -11.88
N THR A 289 4.66 12.55 -10.69
CA THR A 289 5.79 12.54 -9.76
C THR A 289 5.31 12.09 -8.40
N VAL A 290 6.16 11.36 -7.68
CA VAL A 290 5.90 10.97 -6.30
C VAL A 290 6.76 11.86 -5.40
N GLU A 291 6.11 12.64 -4.58
CA GLU A 291 6.75 13.37 -3.49
C GLU A 291 6.51 12.62 -2.18
N HIS A 292 7.40 12.76 -1.24
CA HIS A 292 7.25 12.20 0.10
C HIS A 292 7.02 13.34 1.11
N LEU A 293 6.26 13.05 2.16
CA LEU A 293 6.14 13.99 3.26
C LEU A 293 7.53 14.19 3.90
N GLU A 294 7.97 15.43 4.01
CA GLU A 294 9.30 15.74 4.50
C GLU A 294 9.31 15.94 6.03
N LYS A 295 8.29 16.63 6.53
CA LYS A 295 8.20 17.03 7.95
C LYS A 295 6.77 17.03 8.44
N PHE A 296 6.59 16.81 9.73
CA PHE A 296 5.34 17.01 10.44
C PHE A 296 5.60 17.49 11.87
N THR A 297 4.57 17.99 12.55
CA THR A 297 4.72 18.47 13.93
C THR A 297 4.26 17.39 14.91
N LEU A 298 5.20 16.83 15.69
CA LEU A 298 4.91 15.86 16.74
C LEU A 298 5.12 16.50 18.11
N ASN A 299 4.07 16.51 18.95
CA ASN A 299 4.12 17.10 20.30
C ASN A 299 4.70 18.53 20.31
N GLY A 300 4.31 19.37 19.33
CA GLY A 300 4.75 20.76 19.21
C GLY A 300 6.19 20.94 18.68
N ARG A 301 6.83 19.86 18.20
CA ARG A 301 8.18 19.88 17.62
C ARG A 301 8.15 19.47 16.16
N GLU A 302 8.86 20.19 15.32
CA GLU A 302 9.10 19.77 13.94
C GLU A 302 9.93 18.48 13.92
N THR A 303 9.45 17.49 13.18
CA THR A 303 10.03 16.15 13.09
C THR A 303 10.24 15.81 11.63
N ASP A 304 11.41 15.30 11.26
CA ASP A 304 11.68 14.79 9.93
C ASP A 304 10.89 13.50 9.69
N ALA A 305 9.98 13.53 8.71
CA ALA A 305 9.04 12.44 8.48
C ALA A 305 9.74 11.17 7.99
N GLN A 306 10.66 11.28 7.04
CA GLN A 306 11.27 10.10 6.41
C GLN A 306 12.06 9.22 7.40
N PRO A 307 12.96 9.76 8.24
CA PRO A 307 13.64 8.93 9.27
C PRO A 307 12.67 8.35 10.30
N PHE A 308 11.63 9.10 10.68
CA PHE A 308 10.61 8.65 11.64
C PHE A 308 9.83 7.46 11.09
N LEU A 309 9.27 7.60 9.88
CA LEU A 309 8.45 6.58 9.23
C LEU A 309 9.28 5.34 8.85
N ALA A 310 10.50 5.55 8.32
CA ALA A 310 11.42 4.45 8.00
C ALA A 310 11.77 3.64 9.25
N LYS A 311 12.05 4.32 10.36
CA LYS A 311 12.31 3.62 11.64
C LYS A 311 11.10 2.80 12.08
N HIS A 312 9.90 3.37 12.07
CA HIS A 312 8.68 2.63 12.43
C HIS A 312 8.49 1.41 11.54
N CYS A 313 8.70 1.56 10.22
CA CYS A 313 8.61 0.46 9.25
C CYS A 313 9.64 -0.66 9.55
N THR A 314 10.89 -0.32 9.81
CA THR A 314 11.94 -1.32 10.11
C THR A 314 11.76 -1.94 11.49
N ASP A 315 11.23 -1.21 12.45
CA ASP A 315 10.90 -1.75 13.79
C ASP A 315 9.93 -2.94 13.71
N LEU A 316 9.12 -3.08 12.66
CA LEU A 316 8.26 -4.26 12.47
C LEU A 316 9.07 -5.56 12.42
N VAL A 317 10.19 -5.56 11.68
CA VAL A 317 11.10 -6.72 11.60
C VAL A 317 11.85 -6.91 12.91
N HIS A 318 12.38 -5.83 13.48
CA HIS A 318 13.11 -5.86 14.75
C HIS A 318 12.23 -6.39 15.89
N ASN A 319 10.95 -6.00 15.92
CA ASN A 319 9.97 -6.49 16.88
C ASN A 319 9.72 -8.01 16.76
N VAL A 320 9.72 -8.55 15.54
CA VAL A 320 9.63 -10.02 15.34
C VAL A 320 10.88 -10.72 15.84
N LEU A 321 12.08 -10.18 15.54
CA LEU A 321 13.35 -10.76 15.94
C LEU A 321 13.54 -10.75 17.46
N SER A 322 13.02 -9.73 18.16
CA SER A 322 13.15 -9.52 19.60
C SER A 322 12.01 -10.09 20.45
N CYS A 323 11.05 -10.81 19.86
CA CYS A 323 9.91 -11.40 20.58
C CYS A 323 10.33 -12.17 21.84
N ARG A 324 9.67 -11.89 22.95
CA ARG A 324 9.96 -12.47 24.26
C ARG A 324 9.36 -13.86 24.42
N ASP A 325 8.13 -14.03 23.92
CA ASP A 325 7.36 -15.25 24.09
C ASP A 325 6.64 -15.64 22.80
N LYS A 326 6.00 -16.82 22.83
CA LYS A 326 5.29 -17.41 21.70
C LYS A 326 4.05 -16.61 21.29
N GLU A 327 3.37 -15.98 22.24
CA GLU A 327 2.12 -15.26 21.99
C GLU A 327 2.41 -13.95 21.28
N GLU A 328 3.40 -13.21 21.76
CA GLU A 328 3.89 -12.00 21.06
C GLU A 328 4.36 -12.34 19.65
N PHE A 329 5.15 -13.40 19.48
CA PHE A 329 5.61 -13.84 18.18
C PHE A 329 4.44 -14.20 17.24
N ALA A 330 3.43 -14.93 17.73
CA ALA A 330 2.24 -15.27 16.96
C ALA A 330 1.49 -14.03 16.51
N ALA A 331 1.28 -13.06 17.40
CA ALA A 331 0.58 -11.81 17.11
C ALA A 331 1.30 -11.00 16.03
N ARG A 332 2.63 -10.83 16.16
CA ARG A 332 3.43 -10.07 15.18
C ARG A 332 3.49 -10.73 13.80
N ILE A 333 3.64 -12.07 13.76
CA ILE A 333 3.62 -12.82 12.50
C ILE A 333 2.24 -12.76 11.83
N THR A 334 1.16 -12.81 12.60
CA THR A 334 -0.20 -12.68 12.07
C THR A 334 -0.43 -11.28 11.49
N ALA A 335 0.08 -10.24 12.13
CA ALA A 335 0.00 -8.88 11.64
C ALA A 335 0.76 -8.67 10.31
N LEU A 336 1.79 -9.48 10.05
CA LEU A 336 2.49 -9.54 8.76
C LEU A 336 1.78 -10.45 7.73
N GLN A 337 0.48 -10.72 7.94
CA GLN A 337 -0.38 -11.55 7.08
C GLN A 337 0.09 -13.00 6.90
N ALA A 338 0.95 -13.49 7.80
CA ALA A 338 1.37 -14.88 7.83
C ALA A 338 0.61 -15.68 8.89
N ASN A 339 0.60 -17.03 8.77
CA ASN A 339 -0.08 -17.87 9.75
C ASN A 339 0.71 -17.94 11.08
N GLY A 340 0.56 -16.90 11.91
CA GLY A 340 1.24 -16.78 13.18
C GLY A 340 1.02 -17.96 14.12
N GLY A 341 -0.21 -18.49 14.19
CA GLY A 341 -0.52 -19.64 15.03
C GLY A 341 0.22 -20.93 14.64
N ALA A 342 0.39 -21.16 13.33
CA ALA A 342 1.16 -22.31 12.84
C ALA A 342 2.66 -22.14 13.06
N VAL A 343 3.21 -20.97 12.75
CA VAL A 343 4.65 -20.67 12.87
C VAL A 343 5.07 -20.60 14.34
N ALA A 344 4.23 -20.09 15.22
CA ALA A 344 4.51 -19.98 16.64
C ALA A 344 4.69 -21.33 17.35
N LYS A 345 4.17 -22.45 16.78
CA LYS A 345 4.44 -23.80 17.29
C LYS A 345 5.95 -24.12 17.32
N PHE A 346 6.70 -23.51 16.40
CA PHE A 346 8.14 -23.70 16.28
C PHE A 346 8.95 -22.61 16.97
N PHE A 347 8.33 -21.67 17.70
CA PHE A 347 8.98 -20.51 18.29
C PHE A 347 10.26 -20.87 19.09
N PHE A 348 10.18 -21.85 19.99
CA PHE A 348 11.33 -22.25 20.80
C PHE A 348 12.49 -22.82 19.98
N ALA A 349 12.18 -23.49 18.85
CA ALA A 349 13.20 -24.02 17.95
C ALA A 349 13.87 -22.93 17.11
N ILE A 350 13.13 -21.89 16.72
CA ILE A 350 13.64 -20.80 15.88
C ILE A 350 14.19 -19.61 16.68
N LYS A 351 13.83 -19.46 17.97
CA LYS A 351 14.26 -18.36 18.82
C LYS A 351 15.81 -18.17 18.86
N PRO A 352 16.64 -19.22 18.92
CA PRO A 352 18.09 -19.04 18.82
C PRO A 352 18.55 -18.46 17.47
N LEU A 353 17.84 -18.81 16.38
CA LEU A 353 18.11 -18.24 15.04
C LEU A 353 17.71 -16.78 14.99
N LEU A 354 16.52 -16.42 15.51
CA LEU A 354 16.07 -15.01 15.57
C LEU A 354 17.08 -14.16 16.33
N LYS A 355 17.51 -14.60 17.52
CA LYS A 355 18.57 -13.90 18.29
C LYS A 355 19.89 -13.80 17.56
N PHE A 356 20.25 -14.82 16.78
CA PHE A 356 21.47 -14.78 15.98
C PHE A 356 21.36 -13.74 14.87
N VAL A 357 20.23 -13.70 14.16
CA VAL A 357 19.98 -12.72 13.09
C VAL A 357 19.98 -11.30 13.64
N ASP A 358 19.35 -11.07 14.80
CA ASP A 358 19.26 -9.76 15.45
C ASP A 358 20.65 -9.20 15.82
N GLY A 359 21.60 -10.06 16.24
CA GLY A 359 22.93 -9.64 16.69
C GLY A 359 24.07 -9.77 15.68
N ALA A 360 23.90 -10.57 14.63
CA ALA A 360 24.99 -10.95 13.75
C ALA A 360 25.27 -9.95 12.64
N THR A 361 26.52 -9.94 12.17
CA THR A 361 26.94 -9.26 10.94
C THR A 361 26.79 -10.16 9.71
N VAL A 362 26.80 -9.56 8.54
CA VAL A 362 26.85 -10.27 7.25
C VAL A 362 28.05 -11.23 7.19
N GLY A 363 29.22 -10.80 7.70
CA GLY A 363 30.41 -11.62 7.75
C GLY A 363 30.27 -12.85 8.64
N GLU A 364 29.62 -12.71 9.82
CA GLU A 364 29.36 -13.82 10.74
C GLU A 364 28.35 -14.81 10.14
N MET A 365 27.28 -14.30 9.50
CA MET A 365 26.33 -15.15 8.77
C MET A 365 27.03 -15.91 7.65
N TYR A 366 27.86 -15.23 6.86
CA TYR A 366 28.62 -15.87 5.78
C TYR A 366 29.53 -17.00 6.30
N LYS A 367 30.27 -16.78 7.42
CA LYS A 367 31.08 -17.81 8.07
C LYS A 367 30.23 -19.02 8.48
N LYS A 368 29.07 -18.79 9.08
CA LYS A 368 28.14 -19.85 9.50
C LYS A 368 27.62 -20.63 8.29
N LEU A 369 27.18 -19.95 7.24
CA LEU A 369 26.76 -20.58 5.97
C LEU A 369 27.91 -21.40 5.32
N LYS A 370 29.12 -20.87 5.36
CA LYS A 370 30.31 -21.58 4.87
C LYS A 370 30.58 -22.86 5.65
N HIS A 371 30.49 -22.81 6.98
CA HIS A 371 30.63 -23.98 7.84
C HIS A 371 29.58 -25.06 7.56
N LEU A 372 28.36 -24.65 7.22
CA LEU A 372 27.25 -25.55 6.83
C LEU A 372 27.31 -26.00 5.35
N GLY A 373 28.31 -25.58 4.58
CA GLY A 373 28.40 -25.91 3.16
C GLY A 373 27.45 -25.15 2.25
N LEU A 374 26.74 -24.15 2.78
CA LEU A 374 25.68 -23.39 2.09
C LEU A 374 26.18 -22.09 1.43
N ALA A 375 27.43 -21.72 1.61
CA ALA A 375 27.98 -20.46 1.08
C ALA A 375 28.43 -20.55 -0.40
N ARG A 376 28.20 -21.69 -1.07
CA ARG A 376 28.59 -21.86 -2.47
C ARG A 376 27.75 -20.96 -3.37
N GLY A 377 28.42 -20.02 -4.05
CA GLY A 377 27.83 -19.08 -4.99
C GLY A 377 27.36 -17.76 -4.36
N ILE A 378 27.62 -17.53 -3.06
CA ILE A 378 27.49 -16.20 -2.47
C ILE A 378 28.61 -15.30 -3.01
N ASP A 379 28.28 -14.06 -3.38
CA ASP A 379 29.23 -13.07 -3.86
C ASP A 379 30.18 -12.64 -2.73
N LYS A 380 31.45 -13.07 -2.84
CA LYS A 380 32.46 -12.83 -1.79
C LYS A 380 32.92 -11.38 -1.73
N GLU A 381 32.95 -10.66 -2.84
CA GLU A 381 33.31 -9.24 -2.87
C GLU A 381 32.24 -8.42 -2.17
N ALA A 382 30.98 -8.70 -2.48
CA ALA A 382 29.86 -8.07 -1.82
C ALA A 382 29.80 -8.40 -0.32
N VAL A 383 30.09 -9.65 0.08
CA VAL A 383 30.23 -9.99 1.50
C VAL A 383 31.36 -9.18 2.16
N HIS A 384 32.47 -8.97 1.48
CA HIS A 384 33.59 -8.20 2.03
C HIS A 384 33.20 -6.74 2.25
N GLU A 385 32.45 -6.15 1.32
CA GLU A 385 31.96 -4.77 1.43
C GLU A 385 31.02 -4.60 2.64
N PHE A 386 30.12 -5.55 2.85
CA PHE A 386 29.14 -5.52 3.97
C PHE A 386 29.56 -6.34 5.20
N TYR A 387 30.82 -6.74 5.30
CA TYR A 387 31.27 -7.71 6.29
C TYR A 387 30.90 -7.36 7.73
N ASN A 388 31.02 -6.08 8.10
CA ASN A 388 30.71 -5.57 9.44
C ASN A 388 29.31 -4.99 9.56
N THR A 389 28.51 -5.00 8.50
CA THR A 389 27.14 -4.52 8.51
C THR A 389 26.27 -5.52 9.24
N LYS A 390 25.40 -5.07 10.13
CA LYS A 390 24.42 -5.95 10.79
C LYS A 390 23.46 -6.53 9.76
N ILE A 391 23.01 -7.76 9.99
CA ILE A 391 22.01 -8.41 9.13
C ILE A 391 20.71 -7.62 9.18
N THR A 392 20.33 -7.09 10.32
CA THR A 392 19.15 -6.23 10.49
C THR A 392 19.21 -5.02 9.58
N ASP A 393 20.31 -4.26 9.57
CA ASP A 393 20.47 -3.09 8.68
C ASP A 393 20.41 -3.48 7.20
N PHE A 394 20.83 -4.70 6.86
CA PHE A 394 20.75 -5.23 5.51
C PHE A 394 19.31 -5.59 5.12
N ILE A 395 18.54 -6.17 6.04
CA ILE A 395 17.11 -6.49 5.86
C ILE A 395 16.29 -5.21 5.80
N ASP A 396 16.59 -4.20 6.61
CA ASP A 396 15.90 -2.92 6.64
C ASP A 396 15.94 -2.23 5.27
N ARG A 397 17.12 -2.23 4.63
CA ARG A 397 17.26 -1.69 3.26
C ARG A 397 16.38 -2.42 2.26
N LEU A 398 16.28 -3.76 2.36
CA LEU A 398 15.44 -4.56 1.48
C LEU A 398 13.96 -4.25 1.68
N LEU A 399 13.54 -4.14 2.95
CA LEU A 399 12.15 -3.82 3.31
C LEU A 399 11.76 -2.44 2.79
N LEU A 400 12.58 -1.41 3.05
CA LEU A 400 12.32 -0.06 2.58
C LEU A 400 12.26 0.01 1.04
N SER A 401 13.13 -0.74 0.34
CA SER A 401 13.09 -0.85 -1.13
C SER A 401 11.80 -1.53 -1.64
N ALA A 402 11.28 -2.51 -0.89
CA ALA A 402 10.05 -3.20 -1.26
C ALA A 402 8.83 -2.30 -1.13
N ILE A 403 8.81 -1.42 -0.12
CA ILE A 403 7.67 -0.53 0.15
C ILE A 403 7.73 0.72 -0.74
N ASP A 404 8.93 1.25 -1.00
CA ASP A 404 9.11 2.40 -1.88
C ASP A 404 9.82 2.02 -3.19
N GLY A 405 9.11 1.30 -4.04
CA GLY A 405 9.61 0.91 -5.37
C GLY A 405 9.76 2.08 -6.35
N SER A 406 9.32 3.30 -5.99
CA SER A 406 9.44 4.47 -6.86
C SER A 406 10.79 5.18 -6.73
N VAL A 407 11.42 5.13 -5.57
CA VAL A 407 12.61 5.92 -5.24
C VAL A 407 13.82 5.05 -4.92
N VAL A 408 13.64 4.02 -4.08
CA VAL A 408 14.76 3.18 -3.65
C VAL A 408 15.06 2.11 -4.70
N LYS A 409 16.07 2.37 -5.52
CA LYS A 409 16.51 1.47 -6.60
C LYS A 409 18.00 1.17 -6.47
N TYR A 410 18.36 -0.10 -6.70
CA TYR A 410 19.74 -0.53 -6.71
C TYR A 410 20.17 -0.91 -8.13
N ASP A 411 21.32 -0.42 -8.55
CA ASP A 411 21.97 -0.88 -9.78
C ASP A 411 22.35 -2.37 -9.65
N ARG A 412 22.15 -3.14 -10.72
CA ARG A 412 22.46 -4.59 -10.73
C ARG A 412 23.93 -4.90 -10.49
N ASN A 413 24.83 -3.94 -10.73
CA ASN A 413 26.26 -4.08 -10.44
C ASN A 413 26.60 -3.69 -9.00
N SER A 414 25.70 -3.08 -8.24
CA SER A 414 25.95 -2.72 -6.84
C SER A 414 26.22 -3.96 -5.99
N ALA A 415 27.10 -3.85 -5.03
CA ALA A 415 27.40 -4.95 -4.11
C ALA A 415 26.18 -5.39 -3.31
N TYR A 416 25.29 -4.45 -2.94
CA TYR A 416 24.05 -4.76 -2.25
C TYR A 416 23.16 -5.67 -3.10
N TYR A 417 22.89 -5.30 -4.35
CA TYR A 417 22.10 -6.12 -5.28
C TYR A 417 22.72 -7.51 -5.47
N ARG A 418 24.03 -7.58 -5.79
CA ARG A 418 24.73 -8.84 -6.02
C ARG A 418 24.67 -9.75 -4.79
N LEU A 419 24.80 -9.20 -3.60
CA LEU A 419 24.72 -9.98 -2.36
C LEU A 419 23.32 -10.55 -2.15
N VAL A 420 22.26 -9.73 -2.24
CA VAL A 420 20.88 -10.20 -2.11
C VAL A 420 20.58 -11.30 -3.14
N MET A 421 20.88 -11.07 -4.40
CA MET A 421 20.60 -12.03 -5.48
C MET A 421 21.39 -13.33 -5.32
N SER A 422 22.64 -13.26 -4.82
CA SER A 422 23.43 -14.45 -4.54
C SER A 422 22.85 -15.29 -3.39
N ILE A 423 22.30 -14.64 -2.37
CA ILE A 423 21.63 -15.29 -1.22
C ILE A 423 20.29 -15.91 -1.64
N VAL A 424 19.44 -15.15 -2.33
CA VAL A 424 18.12 -15.59 -2.80
C VAL A 424 18.24 -16.77 -3.77
N SER A 425 19.36 -16.88 -4.48
CA SER A 425 19.63 -17.99 -5.40
C SER A 425 20.08 -19.30 -4.70
N ILE A 426 20.41 -19.30 -3.38
CA ILE A 426 20.89 -20.49 -2.68
C ILE A 426 19.87 -21.65 -2.72
N PRO A 427 18.57 -21.42 -2.37
CA PRO A 427 17.58 -22.50 -2.42
C PRO A 427 17.39 -23.09 -3.80
N SER A 428 17.53 -22.29 -4.89
CA SER A 428 17.39 -22.78 -6.27
C SER A 428 18.44 -23.83 -6.64
N LYS A 429 19.61 -23.80 -5.96
CA LYS A 429 20.69 -24.77 -6.14
C LYS A 429 20.50 -26.05 -5.34
N LEU A 430 19.63 -26.01 -4.31
CA LEU A 430 19.33 -27.13 -3.44
C LEU A 430 18.04 -27.86 -3.87
N LEU A 431 17.09 -27.16 -4.44
CA LEU A 431 15.81 -27.68 -4.89
C LEU A 431 15.84 -27.84 -6.41
N LYS A 432 15.70 -29.08 -6.90
CA LYS A 432 15.78 -29.44 -8.34
C LYS A 432 14.61 -28.92 -9.21
N SER A 433 13.63 -28.28 -8.67
CA SER A 433 12.57 -27.61 -9.42
C SER A 433 12.39 -26.21 -8.78
N ASN A 434 12.08 -25.21 -9.34
CA ASN A 434 11.36 -24.88 -10.32
C ASN A 434 10.76 -23.50 -10.46
N THR A 435 9.55 -23.34 -10.80
CA THR A 435 8.79 -22.13 -11.08
C THR A 435 8.77 -21.17 -9.88
N ASP A 436 8.58 -21.66 -8.65
CA ASP A 436 8.51 -20.81 -7.46
C ASP A 436 9.84 -20.16 -7.10
N MET A 437 10.94 -20.85 -7.38
CA MET A 437 12.28 -20.28 -7.17
C MET A 437 12.65 -19.22 -8.19
N LYS A 438 12.28 -19.43 -9.45
CA LYS A 438 12.42 -18.40 -10.49
C LYS A 438 11.58 -17.17 -10.15
N ARG A 439 10.35 -17.38 -9.68
CA ARG A 439 9.48 -16.31 -9.19
C ARG A 439 10.11 -15.55 -8.02
N LEU A 440 10.73 -16.24 -7.05
CA LEU A 440 11.40 -15.60 -5.93
C LEU A 440 12.60 -14.75 -6.37
N ILE A 441 13.45 -15.29 -7.24
CA ILE A 441 14.59 -14.57 -7.83
C ILE A 441 14.11 -13.33 -8.58
N PHE A 442 13.09 -13.49 -9.41
CA PHE A 442 12.50 -12.40 -10.16
C PHE A 442 11.90 -11.33 -9.23
N THR A 443 11.17 -11.75 -8.17
CA THR A 443 10.61 -10.83 -7.19
C THR A 443 11.71 -10.01 -6.50
N ALA A 444 12.81 -10.65 -6.12
CA ALA A 444 13.94 -9.95 -5.51
C ALA A 444 14.58 -8.94 -6.49
N ASP A 445 14.72 -9.30 -7.77
CA ASP A 445 15.21 -8.37 -8.80
C ASP A 445 14.26 -7.17 -8.95
N THR A 446 12.96 -7.42 -9.04
CA THR A 446 11.92 -6.37 -9.17
C THR A 446 11.95 -5.41 -7.99
N ILE A 447 11.97 -5.92 -6.76
CA ILE A 447 12.05 -5.11 -5.54
C ILE A 447 13.31 -4.24 -5.55
N LEU A 448 14.46 -4.82 -5.88
CA LEU A 448 15.73 -4.10 -5.82
C LEU A 448 15.88 -3.06 -6.93
N THR A 449 15.35 -3.33 -8.11
CA THR A 449 15.51 -2.45 -9.27
C THR A 449 14.35 -1.48 -9.47
N GLY A 450 13.25 -1.62 -8.72
CA GLY A 450 12.00 -0.91 -8.97
C GLY A 450 11.42 -1.28 -10.35
N GLY A 451 11.64 -2.51 -10.79
CA GLY A 451 11.15 -3.05 -12.05
C GLY A 451 9.66 -3.37 -11.99
N LYS A 452 9.07 -3.62 -13.15
CA LYS A 452 7.66 -3.99 -13.29
C LYS A 452 7.46 -5.48 -13.06
N TYR A 453 6.55 -5.82 -12.14
CA TYR A 453 6.27 -7.22 -11.81
C TYR A 453 5.44 -7.92 -12.87
N ASN A 454 4.51 -7.22 -13.48
CA ASN A 454 3.52 -7.83 -14.37
C ASN A 454 4.00 -8.03 -15.82
N ASN A 455 5.19 -7.56 -16.17
CA ASN A 455 5.82 -7.79 -17.50
C ASN A 455 6.25 -9.24 -17.74
N GLN A 456 5.61 -10.20 -17.09
CA GLN A 456 6.06 -11.55 -17.01
C GLN A 456 5.25 -12.58 -17.75
N ASN A 457 4.40 -12.17 -18.64
CA ASN A 457 3.93 -13.06 -19.71
C ASN A 457 5.10 -13.52 -20.60
N GLU A 458 6.27 -12.98 -20.36
CA GLU A 458 7.50 -13.46 -20.93
C GLU A 458 7.99 -14.62 -20.08
N THR A 459 7.90 -15.79 -20.66
CA THR A 459 8.45 -17.09 -20.29
C THR A 459 9.64 -16.98 -19.31
N ILE A 460 9.37 -17.31 -18.05
CA ILE A 460 10.44 -17.69 -17.11
C ILE A 460 10.78 -19.15 -17.32
#